data_77e6a6a65bcf580d7d652b6624a2acf8
#
_entry.id   77e6a6a65bcf580d7d652b6624a2acf8
#
_cell.length_a   1.000
_cell.length_b   1.000
_cell.length_c   1.000
_cell.angle_alpha   90.00
_cell.angle_beta   90.00
_cell.angle_gamma   90.00
#
_symmetry.space_group_name_H-M   'P 1'
#
loop_
_entity.id
_entity.type
_entity.pdbx_description
1 polymer ?
#
loop_
_entity_poly.entity_id
_entity_poly.type
_entity_poly.pdbx_seq_one_letter_code
_entity_poly.pdbx_strand_id
1 'polypeptide(L)'
;MAIAFLKPLERRIRQGAMRSLKRFVRRNRALPSNFDFNRAKILCLRQNQIGDTLISTPIFAALKRRYPDIVIDALLDKRNATALDTNPHVRKRFVLKRKLFDFFKAMIQIRAERYDIIADLVHTPSSLSTLFCLFGKSRFVVGFERENDFIYDVKVPFKKETRMLRALAEILTAFGIEPDKENLRPVFPLPPDSLAFAERIARSFGDKKIVGVNISASLKIKFWGAEKFASLIRLLRSDFPDAAFLVLYAKAYARDAQTIAERSGARLCEETQTLSDFAAVVSKLDLLITPDSAAVHLADAFNVPCVVLTHNPDGATAWYPSFCHSCAIHSKTGEVSSIEVAEVYRVAERFAREQLEK
;
A
#
# COMPACT_ATOMS: atom_id res chain seq x y z
N MET A 1 4.36 16.60 -23.84
CA MET A 1 5.82 16.48 -24.14
C MET A 1 6.73 17.32 -23.23
N ALA A 2 6.39 18.53 -22.82
CA ALA A 2 7.28 19.39 -22.02
C ALA A 2 7.68 18.86 -20.63
N ILE A 3 6.83 18.07 -19.97
CA ILE A 3 7.07 17.58 -18.59
C ILE A 3 8.10 16.42 -18.54
N ALA A 4 8.27 15.66 -19.63
CA ALA A 4 9.23 14.55 -19.66
C ALA A 4 10.69 15.02 -19.73
N PHE A 5 10.94 16.19 -20.34
CA PHE A 5 12.28 16.77 -20.45
C PHE A 5 12.79 17.40 -19.13
N LEU A 6 11.90 17.80 -18.24
CA LEU A 6 12.26 18.42 -16.96
C LEU A 6 12.69 17.40 -15.89
N LYS A 7 12.25 16.15 -15.97
CA LYS A 7 12.61 15.11 -14.98
C LYS A 7 14.10 14.81 -14.87
N PRO A 8 14.90 14.74 -15.98
CA PRO A 8 16.34 14.55 -15.89
C PRO A 8 17.06 15.76 -15.28
N LEU A 9 16.62 16.97 -15.59
CA LEU A 9 17.18 18.20 -15.05
C LEU A 9 16.89 18.33 -13.55
N GLU A 10 15.66 18.08 -13.13
CA GLU A 10 15.25 18.02 -11.72
C GLU A 10 16.07 16.98 -10.95
N ARG A 11 16.29 15.82 -11.55
CA ARG A 11 17.13 14.74 -10.97
C ARG A 11 18.58 15.21 -10.80
N ARG A 12 19.17 15.90 -11.81
CA ARG A 12 20.54 16.44 -11.74
C ARG A 12 20.68 17.53 -10.68
N ILE A 13 19.75 18.47 -10.61
CA ILE A 13 19.73 19.53 -9.59
C ILE A 13 19.62 18.91 -8.19
N ARG A 14 18.73 17.93 -8.02
CA ARG A 14 18.57 17.20 -6.77
C ARG A 14 19.86 16.48 -6.39
N GLN A 15 20.50 15.78 -7.32
CA GLN A 15 21.76 15.07 -7.07
C GLN A 15 22.90 16.04 -6.73
N GLY A 16 22.99 17.18 -7.40
CA GLY A 16 23.95 18.24 -7.08
C GLY A 16 23.75 18.80 -5.67
N ALA A 17 22.51 19.14 -5.32
CA ALA A 17 22.15 19.61 -3.99
C ALA A 17 22.46 18.56 -2.91
N MET A 18 22.18 17.28 -3.18
CA MET A 18 22.49 16.18 -2.26
C MET A 18 23.99 15.97 -2.08
N ARG A 19 24.79 16.09 -3.15
CA ARG A 19 26.26 16.01 -3.05
C ARG A 19 26.84 17.14 -2.20
N SER A 20 26.34 18.35 -2.38
CA SER A 20 26.76 19.49 -1.55
C SER A 20 26.36 19.28 -0.09
N LEU A 21 25.12 18.83 0.15
CA LEU A 21 24.61 18.55 1.48
C LEU A 21 25.41 17.47 2.22
N LYS A 22 25.88 16.44 1.50
CA LYS A 22 26.74 15.37 2.05
C LYS A 22 28.05 15.87 2.66
N ARG A 23 28.56 17.03 2.20
CA ARG A 23 29.79 17.63 2.76
C ARG A 23 29.56 18.24 4.15
N PHE A 24 28.34 18.69 4.44
CA PHE A 24 27.99 19.41 5.67
C PHE A 24 27.23 18.53 6.68
N VAL A 25 26.61 17.46 6.21
CA VAL A 25 25.82 16.57 7.06
C VAL A 25 26.48 15.19 7.10
N ARG A 26 26.99 14.84 8.26
CA ARG A 26 27.45 13.47 8.55
C ARG A 26 26.76 13.00 9.81
N ARG A 27 25.73 12.17 9.64
CA ARG A 27 25.12 11.42 10.73
C ARG A 27 25.75 10.03 10.75
N ASN A 28 26.17 9.57 11.88
CA ASN A 28 26.73 8.22 12.09
C ASN A 28 26.78 7.94 13.60
N ARG A 29 25.72 8.30 14.32
CA ARG A 29 25.61 8.04 15.75
C ARG A 29 25.03 6.64 15.95
N ALA A 30 25.73 5.79 16.71
CA ALA A 30 25.15 4.53 17.13
C ALA A 30 24.04 4.77 18.16
N LEU A 31 22.97 3.98 18.06
CA LEU A 31 22.01 3.90 19.15
C LEU A 31 22.72 3.30 20.38
N PRO A 32 22.57 3.90 21.57
CA PRO A 32 23.13 3.31 22.78
C PRO A 32 22.61 1.90 23.03
N SER A 33 23.45 1.00 23.50
CA SER A 33 23.06 -0.40 23.78
C SER A 33 21.94 -0.51 24.83
N ASN A 34 21.84 0.48 25.71
CA ASN A 34 20.81 0.59 26.74
C ASN A 34 19.67 1.56 26.35
N PHE A 35 19.45 1.81 25.05
CA PHE A 35 18.39 2.69 24.60
C PHE A 35 17.01 2.09 24.94
N ASP A 36 16.22 2.83 25.73
CA ASP A 36 14.88 2.38 26.14
C ASP A 36 13.85 2.66 25.03
N PHE A 37 13.65 1.70 24.15
CA PHE A 37 12.64 1.78 23.10
C PHE A 37 11.23 1.80 23.64
N ASN A 38 10.96 1.24 24.83
CA ASN A 38 9.60 1.22 25.38
C ASN A 38 9.09 2.64 25.70
N ARG A 39 9.97 3.53 26.10
CA ARG A 39 9.64 4.95 26.36
C ARG A 39 9.89 5.88 25.18
N ALA A 40 10.34 5.33 24.04
CA ALA A 40 10.71 6.13 22.89
C ALA A 40 9.49 6.69 22.15
N LYS A 41 9.67 7.88 21.57
CA LYS A 41 8.72 8.51 20.68
C LYS A 41 9.27 8.53 19.27
N ILE A 42 8.58 7.89 18.35
CA ILE A 42 9.03 7.64 16.98
C ILE A 42 8.12 8.34 15.98
N LEU A 43 8.72 9.02 15.00
CA LEU A 43 8.04 9.50 13.81
C LEU A 43 8.39 8.61 12.61
N CYS A 44 7.42 7.91 12.05
CA CYS A 44 7.57 7.13 10.84
C CYS A 44 7.23 7.98 9.60
N LEU A 45 8.15 8.10 8.65
CA LEU A 45 7.92 8.81 7.39
C LEU A 45 7.43 7.82 6.33
N ARG A 46 6.22 8.04 5.78
CA ARG A 46 5.62 7.17 4.74
C ARG A 46 4.73 7.99 3.79
N GLN A 47 5.33 8.77 2.89
CA GLN A 47 4.63 9.72 2.00
C GLN A 47 4.45 9.17 0.57
N ASN A 48 3.97 7.93 0.43
CA ASN A 48 3.82 7.25 -0.86
C ASN A 48 2.34 7.06 -1.25
N GLN A 49 1.95 5.85 -1.65
CA GLN A 49 0.58 5.47 -1.97
C GLN A 49 -0.09 4.73 -0.79
N ILE A 50 -1.39 4.46 -0.92
CA ILE A 50 -2.15 3.68 0.09
C ILE A 50 -1.52 2.30 0.30
N GLY A 51 -1.23 1.57 -0.79
CA GLY A 51 -0.62 0.24 -0.73
C GLY A 51 0.71 0.23 0.00
N ASP A 52 1.58 1.21 -0.29
CA ASP A 52 2.85 1.40 0.42
C ASP A 52 2.66 1.54 1.94
N THR A 53 1.62 2.22 2.36
CA THR A 53 1.33 2.44 3.77
C THR A 53 0.78 1.18 4.41
N LEU A 54 -0.11 0.47 3.72
CA LEU A 54 -0.67 -0.80 4.21
C LEU A 54 0.42 -1.84 4.50
N ILE A 55 1.39 -2.03 3.60
CA ILE A 55 2.51 -2.97 3.83
C ILE A 55 3.49 -2.51 4.92
N SER A 56 3.36 -1.28 5.42
CA SER A 56 4.15 -0.79 6.56
C SER A 56 3.45 -1.04 7.91
N THR A 57 2.17 -1.37 7.93
CA THR A 57 1.40 -1.55 9.17
C THR A 57 1.89 -2.69 10.07
N PRO A 58 2.45 -3.82 9.54
CA PRO A 58 3.05 -4.86 10.38
C PRO A 58 4.24 -4.35 11.21
N ILE A 59 4.98 -3.36 10.69
CA ILE A 59 6.12 -2.75 11.40
C ILE A 59 5.61 -2.07 12.68
N PHE A 60 4.51 -1.33 12.60
CA PHE A 60 3.92 -0.67 13.77
C PHE A 60 3.40 -1.68 14.78
N ALA A 61 2.78 -2.77 14.30
CA ALA A 61 2.30 -3.85 15.15
C ALA A 61 3.45 -4.59 15.85
N ALA A 62 4.55 -4.88 15.14
CA ALA A 62 5.74 -5.52 15.71
C ALA A 62 6.41 -4.63 16.77
N LEU A 63 6.57 -3.33 16.49
CA LEU A 63 7.10 -2.36 17.45
C LEU A 63 6.25 -2.31 18.72
N LYS A 64 4.92 -2.24 18.59
CA LYS A 64 4.00 -2.21 19.73
C LYS A 64 3.95 -3.52 20.51
N ARG A 65 4.10 -4.66 19.85
CA ARG A 65 4.17 -5.97 20.51
C ARG A 65 5.43 -6.11 21.37
N ARG A 66 6.55 -5.64 20.84
CA ARG A 66 7.85 -5.73 21.52
C ARG A 66 8.02 -4.63 22.59
N TYR A 67 7.48 -3.46 22.34
CA TYR A 67 7.57 -2.24 23.16
C TYR A 67 6.17 -1.63 23.32
N PRO A 68 5.36 -2.08 24.30
CA PRO A 68 3.94 -1.67 24.42
C PRO A 68 3.73 -0.16 24.61
N ASP A 69 4.65 0.52 25.30
CA ASP A 69 4.53 1.95 25.63
C ASP A 69 5.16 2.87 24.56
N ILE A 70 5.84 2.31 23.55
CA ILE A 70 6.43 3.09 22.45
C ILE A 70 5.36 3.97 21.80
N VAL A 71 5.67 5.24 21.59
CA VAL A 71 4.77 6.18 20.91
C VAL A 71 5.14 6.25 19.44
N ILE A 72 4.19 5.89 18.56
CA ILE A 72 4.37 5.91 17.11
C ILE A 72 3.47 6.96 16.50
N ASP A 73 4.06 7.94 15.81
CA ASP A 73 3.36 8.90 14.97
C ASP A 73 3.79 8.68 13.50
N ALA A 74 2.96 9.12 12.56
CA ALA A 74 3.23 8.96 11.14
C ALA A 74 3.15 10.28 10.37
N LEU A 75 4.09 10.51 9.45
CA LEU A 75 4.03 11.57 8.45
C LEU A 75 3.62 10.96 7.11
N LEU A 76 2.49 11.41 6.58
CA LEU A 76 1.80 10.86 5.43
C LEU A 76 1.58 11.94 4.35
N ASP A 77 1.33 11.52 3.11
CA ASP A 77 0.79 12.37 2.05
C ASP A 77 -0.75 12.27 2.08
N LYS A 78 -1.45 13.29 1.59
CA LYS A 78 -2.91 13.27 1.49
C LYS A 78 -3.47 12.06 0.73
N ARG A 79 -2.66 11.46 -0.16
CA ARG A 79 -3.06 10.29 -0.97
C ARG A 79 -3.13 8.99 -0.18
N ASN A 80 -2.40 8.88 0.92
CA ASN A 80 -2.29 7.66 1.70
C ASN A 80 -2.70 7.80 3.17
N ALA A 81 -3.13 9.00 3.56
CA ALA A 81 -3.49 9.28 4.95
C ALA A 81 -4.59 8.33 5.48
N THR A 82 -5.56 7.99 4.63
CA THR A 82 -6.69 7.11 4.99
C THR A 82 -6.27 5.67 5.29
N ALA A 83 -5.08 5.23 4.86
CA ALA A 83 -4.59 3.89 5.15
C ALA A 83 -4.29 3.63 6.63
N LEU A 84 -4.19 4.68 7.45
CA LEU A 84 -3.95 4.59 8.89
C LEU A 84 -5.08 5.20 9.73
N ASP A 85 -6.25 5.49 9.14
CA ASP A 85 -7.37 6.11 9.87
C ASP A 85 -7.82 5.26 11.07
N THR A 86 -7.80 3.96 10.91
CA THR A 86 -8.25 2.98 11.91
C THR A 86 -7.10 2.24 12.60
N ASN A 87 -5.85 2.59 12.30
CA ASN A 87 -4.70 1.86 12.84
C ASN A 87 -4.48 2.19 14.34
N PRO A 88 -4.62 1.23 15.26
CA PRO A 88 -4.56 1.48 16.71
C PRO A 88 -3.14 1.75 17.22
N HIS A 89 -2.13 1.45 16.40
CA HIS A 89 -0.73 1.57 16.79
C HIS A 89 -0.15 2.96 16.52
N VAL A 90 -0.85 3.79 15.73
CA VAL A 90 -0.40 5.13 15.36
C VAL A 90 -1.21 6.16 16.15
N ARG A 91 -0.53 6.89 17.05
CA ARG A 91 -1.16 7.90 17.90
C ARG A 91 -1.58 9.15 17.12
N LYS A 92 -0.69 9.68 16.30
CA LYS A 92 -0.90 10.94 15.55
C LYS A 92 -0.45 10.82 14.11
N ARG A 93 -1.22 11.40 13.21
CA ARG A 93 -0.92 11.46 11.79
C ARG A 93 -0.72 12.89 11.35
N PHE A 94 0.43 13.21 10.77
CA PHE A 94 0.72 14.46 10.11
C PHE A 94 0.48 14.27 8.61
N VAL A 95 -0.45 15.04 8.04
CA VAL A 95 -0.84 14.88 6.64
C VAL A 95 -0.39 16.07 5.82
N LEU A 96 0.50 15.82 4.85
CA LEU A 96 0.99 16.83 3.94
C LEU A 96 0.06 17.02 2.74
N LYS A 97 -0.46 18.22 2.55
CA LYS A 97 -1.37 18.59 1.44
C LYS A 97 -0.63 19.23 0.24
N ARG A 98 0.69 19.09 0.17
CA ARG A 98 1.57 19.58 -0.92
C ARG A 98 1.63 21.10 -1.10
N LYS A 99 1.16 21.89 -0.15
CA LYS A 99 1.37 23.33 -0.11
C LYS A 99 2.60 23.65 0.74
N LEU A 100 3.34 24.69 0.39
CA LEU A 100 4.54 25.08 1.14
C LEU A 100 4.21 25.41 2.61
N PHE A 101 3.10 26.06 2.84
CA PHE A 101 2.60 26.34 4.19
C PHE A 101 2.36 25.05 5.02
N ASP A 102 1.77 24.01 4.41
CA ASP A 102 1.53 22.75 5.12
C ASP A 102 2.84 22.06 5.51
N PHE A 103 3.88 22.18 4.68
CA PHE A 103 5.22 21.69 5.01
C PHE A 103 5.79 22.40 6.25
N PHE A 104 5.78 23.73 6.28
CA PHE A 104 6.29 24.49 7.44
C PHE A 104 5.46 24.20 8.70
N LYS A 105 4.14 24.16 8.58
CA LYS A 105 3.24 23.82 9.69
C LYS A 105 3.57 22.43 10.26
N ALA A 106 3.68 21.42 9.39
CA ALA A 106 4.04 20.06 9.81
C ALA A 106 5.43 20.02 10.45
N MET A 107 6.41 20.73 9.88
CA MET A 107 7.76 20.81 10.44
C MET A 107 7.76 21.41 11.86
N ILE A 108 7.05 22.51 12.08
CA ILE A 108 6.93 23.14 13.40
C ILE A 108 6.30 22.17 14.40
N GLN A 109 5.19 21.52 14.00
CA GLN A 109 4.47 20.56 14.86
C GLN A 109 5.35 19.34 15.19
N ILE A 110 6.07 18.78 14.21
CA ILE A 110 6.98 17.64 14.38
C ILE A 110 8.11 18.00 15.34
N ARG A 111 8.70 19.18 15.18
CA ARG A 111 9.78 19.67 16.09
C ARG A 111 9.29 19.85 17.54
N ALA A 112 8.07 20.30 17.71
CA ALA A 112 7.46 20.49 19.03
C ALA A 112 7.22 19.15 19.77
N GLU A 113 7.02 18.07 19.03
CA GLU A 113 6.81 16.73 19.57
C GLU A 113 8.09 16.10 20.18
N ARG A 114 9.29 16.57 19.82
CA ARG A 114 10.58 16.11 20.35
C ARG A 114 10.79 14.61 20.23
N TYR A 115 10.78 14.09 18.99
CA TYR A 115 10.98 12.68 18.72
C TYR A 115 12.38 12.19 19.13
N ASP A 116 12.46 10.99 19.70
CA ASP A 116 13.71 10.29 19.90
C ASP A 116 14.25 9.77 18.57
N ILE A 117 13.36 9.20 17.73
CA ILE A 117 13.75 8.60 16.46
C ILE A 117 12.82 9.12 15.35
N ILE A 118 13.42 9.48 14.21
CA ILE A 118 12.71 9.54 12.93
C ILE A 118 13.09 8.28 12.14
N ALA A 119 12.10 7.45 11.83
CA ALA A 119 12.25 6.24 11.00
C ALA A 119 11.74 6.52 9.59
N ASP A 120 12.66 6.55 8.61
CA ASP A 120 12.32 6.78 7.21
C ASP A 120 11.99 5.46 6.51
N LEU A 121 10.69 5.17 6.34
CA LEU A 121 10.18 3.99 5.66
C LEU A 121 10.08 4.19 4.14
N VAL A 122 10.52 5.31 3.60
CA VAL A 122 10.57 5.57 2.16
C VAL A 122 11.86 4.99 1.60
N HIS A 123 11.77 3.86 0.92
CA HIS A 123 12.94 3.11 0.41
C HIS A 123 13.64 3.77 -0.80
N THR A 124 12.96 4.68 -1.50
CA THR A 124 13.54 5.43 -2.63
C THR A 124 14.00 6.83 -2.19
N PRO A 125 15.03 7.43 -2.82
CA PRO A 125 15.45 8.79 -2.51
C PRO A 125 14.31 9.78 -2.64
N SER A 126 14.01 10.50 -1.54
CA SER A 126 12.93 11.49 -1.45
C SER A 126 13.46 12.78 -0.84
N SER A 127 13.34 13.90 -1.57
CA SER A 127 13.72 15.22 -1.05
C SER A 127 12.91 15.61 0.17
N LEU A 128 11.62 15.23 0.18
CA LEU A 128 10.71 15.54 1.27
C LEU A 128 11.09 14.79 2.55
N SER A 129 11.31 13.47 2.48
CA SER A 129 11.76 12.71 3.66
C SER A 129 13.13 13.17 4.14
N THR A 130 14.04 13.51 3.20
CA THR A 130 15.37 14.08 3.55
C THR A 130 15.24 15.34 4.40
N LEU A 131 14.35 16.26 4.02
CA LEU A 131 14.15 17.50 4.78
C LEU A 131 13.61 17.21 6.20
N PHE A 132 12.68 16.28 6.35
CA PHE A 132 12.19 15.90 7.68
C PHE A 132 13.24 15.17 8.52
N CYS A 133 14.07 14.32 7.90
CA CYS A 133 15.20 13.69 8.59
C CYS A 133 16.24 14.70 9.08
N LEU A 134 16.51 15.75 8.31
CA LEU A 134 17.50 16.77 8.66
C LEU A 134 16.97 17.79 9.67
N PHE A 135 15.75 18.25 9.47
CA PHE A 135 15.20 19.41 10.19
C PHE A 135 14.14 19.06 11.22
N GLY A 136 13.67 17.80 11.28
CA GLY A 136 12.65 17.33 12.23
C GLY A 136 13.09 17.31 13.69
N LYS A 137 14.39 17.50 13.98
CA LYS A 137 14.97 17.65 15.33
C LYS A 137 14.75 16.39 16.20
N SER A 138 15.10 15.21 15.67
CA SER A 138 15.17 13.98 16.45
C SER A 138 16.56 13.71 17.01
N ARG A 139 16.66 12.86 18.04
CA ARG A 139 17.93 12.39 18.58
C ARG A 139 18.64 11.50 17.56
N PHE A 140 17.91 10.56 16.96
CA PHE A 140 18.42 9.63 15.96
C PHE A 140 17.55 9.62 14.71
N VAL A 141 18.14 9.25 13.59
CA VAL A 141 17.45 9.00 12.32
C VAL A 141 17.84 7.63 11.80
N VAL A 142 16.82 6.82 11.55
CA VAL A 142 16.95 5.45 11.05
C VAL A 142 16.38 5.39 9.64
N GLY A 143 17.02 4.68 8.73
CA GLY A 143 16.50 4.50 7.37
C GLY A 143 17.27 3.44 6.59
N PHE A 144 16.82 3.18 5.36
CA PHE A 144 17.41 2.17 4.50
C PHE A 144 18.66 2.69 3.78
N GLU A 145 19.63 1.81 3.54
CA GLU A 145 20.76 2.06 2.67
C GLU A 145 20.29 2.45 1.27
N ARG A 146 20.68 3.63 0.83
CA ARG A 146 20.34 4.20 -0.46
C ARG A 146 21.25 5.39 -0.82
N GLU A 147 21.11 5.97 -2.02
CA GLU A 147 21.97 7.06 -2.52
C GLU A 147 22.15 8.23 -1.52
N ASN A 148 21.14 8.54 -0.72
CA ASN A 148 21.17 9.66 0.25
C ASN A 148 21.15 9.21 1.72
N ASP A 149 21.69 8.05 2.03
CA ASP A 149 21.72 7.46 3.39
C ASP A 149 22.64 8.19 4.39
N PHE A 150 23.45 9.13 3.92
CA PHE A 150 24.30 9.98 4.77
C PHE A 150 23.51 10.83 5.79
N ILE A 151 22.19 10.91 5.63
CA ILE A 151 21.27 11.58 6.56
C ILE A 151 20.84 10.69 7.73
N TYR A 152 21.21 9.41 7.72
CA TYR A 152 20.82 8.45 8.76
C TYR A 152 21.94 8.21 9.76
N ASP A 153 21.58 8.11 11.03
CA ASP A 153 22.44 7.65 12.10
C ASP A 153 22.56 6.10 12.05
N VAL A 154 21.45 5.42 11.83
CA VAL A 154 21.40 3.94 11.67
C VAL A 154 20.89 3.61 10.27
N LYS A 155 21.67 2.82 9.55
CA LYS A 155 21.39 2.37 8.19
C LYS A 155 21.04 0.90 8.18
N VAL A 156 19.94 0.59 7.55
CA VAL A 156 19.45 -0.80 7.44
C VAL A 156 19.57 -1.25 5.98
N PRO A 157 20.13 -2.42 5.68
CA PRO A 157 20.20 -2.96 4.34
C PRO A 157 18.81 -3.10 3.71
N PHE A 158 18.67 -2.70 2.44
CA PHE A 158 17.45 -2.85 1.67
C PHE A 158 17.60 -3.95 0.62
N LYS A 159 17.00 -5.12 0.89
CA LYS A 159 17.09 -6.31 0.03
C LYS A 159 16.05 -6.21 -1.10
N LYS A 160 16.45 -5.71 -2.28
CA LYS A 160 15.56 -5.49 -3.45
C LYS A 160 14.99 -6.76 -4.04
N GLU A 161 15.65 -7.89 -3.85
CA GLU A 161 15.30 -9.21 -4.41
C GLU A 161 14.15 -9.87 -3.65
N THR A 162 13.78 -9.34 -2.49
CA THR A 162 12.70 -9.88 -1.66
C THR A 162 11.38 -9.17 -1.91
N ARG A 163 10.28 -9.73 -1.36
CA ARG A 163 8.99 -9.04 -1.32
C ARG A 163 9.14 -7.69 -0.61
N MET A 164 8.48 -6.65 -1.14
CA MET A 164 8.59 -5.28 -0.63
C MET A 164 8.26 -5.17 0.86
N LEU A 165 7.22 -5.88 1.29
CA LEU A 165 6.85 -5.97 2.70
C LEU A 165 8.01 -6.49 3.55
N ARG A 166 8.68 -7.55 3.09
CA ARG A 166 9.82 -8.14 3.78
C ARG A 166 11.03 -7.19 3.80
N ALA A 167 11.34 -6.59 2.65
CA ALA A 167 12.42 -5.60 2.55
C ALA A 167 12.20 -4.39 3.48
N LEU A 168 10.95 -3.93 3.62
CA LEU A 168 10.61 -2.85 4.55
C LEU A 168 10.69 -3.29 6.01
N ALA A 169 10.34 -4.54 6.32
CA ALA A 169 10.39 -5.05 7.68
C ALA A 169 11.82 -5.15 8.24
N GLU A 170 12.85 -5.15 7.38
CA GLU A 170 14.26 -5.10 7.81
C GLU A 170 14.54 -3.87 8.70
N ILE A 171 13.74 -2.79 8.60
CA ILE A 171 13.87 -1.63 9.49
C ILE A 171 13.74 -2.01 10.98
N LEU A 172 13.04 -3.09 11.30
CA LEU A 172 12.84 -3.60 12.66
C LEU A 172 14.16 -4.00 13.33
N THR A 173 15.17 -4.39 12.54
CA THR A 173 16.50 -4.74 13.07
C THR A 173 17.16 -3.57 13.80
N ALA A 174 16.91 -2.33 13.37
CA ALA A 174 17.38 -1.14 14.08
C ALA A 174 16.74 -0.96 15.47
N PHE A 175 15.68 -1.69 15.74
CA PHE A 175 14.97 -1.70 17.01
C PHE A 175 15.19 -3.01 17.79
N GLY A 176 16.17 -3.84 17.38
CA GLY A 176 16.45 -5.11 18.01
C GLY A 176 15.37 -6.19 17.83
N ILE A 177 14.55 -6.06 16.78
CA ILE A 177 13.51 -7.02 16.43
C ILE A 177 13.94 -7.77 15.17
N GLU A 178 13.86 -9.10 15.21
CA GLU A 178 14.16 -9.96 14.06
C GLU A 178 12.92 -10.09 13.18
N PRO A 179 12.92 -9.56 11.94
CA PRO A 179 11.72 -9.56 11.08
C PRO A 179 11.22 -10.98 10.75
N ASP A 180 12.12 -11.99 10.72
CA ASP A 180 11.78 -13.38 10.42
C ASP A 180 10.91 -14.07 11.49
N LYS A 181 10.95 -13.55 12.70
CA LYS A 181 10.16 -14.04 13.82
C LYS A 181 8.81 -13.33 13.97
N GLU A 182 8.54 -12.31 13.14
CA GLU A 182 7.37 -11.48 13.25
C GLU A 182 6.24 -11.88 12.27
N ASN A 183 4.99 -11.74 12.71
CA ASN A 183 3.87 -11.80 11.79
C ASN A 183 3.81 -10.47 11.00
N LEU A 184 4.18 -10.55 9.73
CA LEU A 184 4.23 -9.39 8.83
C LEU A 184 2.96 -9.21 8.00
N ARG A 185 1.85 -9.88 8.33
CA ARG A 185 0.58 -9.65 7.62
C ARG A 185 0.13 -8.19 7.80
N PRO A 186 -0.26 -7.49 6.71
CA PRO A 186 -0.78 -6.14 6.80
C PRO A 186 -1.98 -6.05 7.74
N VAL A 187 -2.06 -4.98 8.51
CA VAL A 187 -3.12 -4.76 9.51
C VAL A 187 -3.99 -3.58 9.07
N PHE A 188 -5.27 -3.85 8.86
CA PHE A 188 -6.26 -2.82 8.55
C PHE A 188 -7.55 -3.11 9.35
N PRO A 189 -7.70 -2.57 10.56
CA PRO A 189 -8.91 -2.74 11.37
C PRO A 189 -10.11 -2.08 10.70
N LEU A 190 -11.23 -2.81 10.72
CA LEU A 190 -12.47 -2.36 10.10
C LEU A 190 -13.41 -1.75 11.16
N PRO A 191 -13.87 -0.50 10.97
CA PRO A 191 -14.87 0.10 11.84
C PRO A 191 -16.20 -0.66 11.80
N PRO A 192 -17.00 -0.66 12.89
CA PRO A 192 -18.29 -1.33 12.94
C PRO A 192 -19.25 -0.91 11.82
N ASP A 193 -19.31 0.39 11.50
CA ASP A 193 -20.19 0.91 10.45
C ASP A 193 -19.79 0.39 9.06
N SER A 194 -18.49 0.33 8.77
CA SER A 194 -17.98 -0.22 7.51
C SER A 194 -18.23 -1.74 7.42
N LEU A 195 -18.10 -2.46 8.55
CA LEU A 195 -18.47 -3.88 8.61
C LEU A 195 -19.96 -4.08 8.35
N ALA A 196 -20.83 -3.29 8.99
CA ALA A 196 -22.28 -3.37 8.78
C ALA A 196 -22.65 -3.05 7.32
N PHE A 197 -21.99 -2.07 6.69
CA PHE A 197 -22.12 -1.77 5.27
C PHE A 197 -21.80 -2.98 4.39
N ALA A 198 -20.63 -3.59 4.61
CA ALA A 198 -20.18 -4.75 3.84
C ALA A 198 -21.06 -5.99 4.07
N GLU A 199 -21.50 -6.21 5.31
CA GLU A 199 -22.42 -7.31 5.64
C GLU A 199 -23.77 -7.15 4.96
N ARG A 200 -24.32 -5.94 4.88
CA ARG A 200 -25.56 -5.69 4.16
C ARG A 200 -25.43 -6.05 2.67
N ILE A 201 -24.31 -5.69 2.05
CA ILE A 201 -24.01 -6.05 0.66
C ILE A 201 -23.89 -7.58 0.53
N ALA A 202 -23.12 -8.23 1.40
CA ALA A 202 -22.90 -9.68 1.33
C ALA A 202 -24.20 -10.45 1.52
N ARG A 203 -25.00 -10.13 2.53
CA ARG A 203 -26.32 -10.77 2.81
C ARG A 203 -27.30 -10.66 1.63
N SER A 204 -27.18 -9.63 0.80
CA SER A 204 -28.05 -9.47 -0.37
C SER A 204 -27.77 -10.47 -1.51
N PHE A 205 -26.71 -11.27 -1.39
CA PHE A 205 -26.41 -12.41 -2.27
C PHE A 205 -26.82 -13.76 -1.68
N GLY A 206 -27.36 -13.79 -0.44
CA GLY A 206 -27.66 -15.03 0.26
C GLY A 206 -26.40 -15.84 0.56
N ASP A 207 -26.45 -17.13 0.32
CA ASP A 207 -25.32 -18.05 0.57
C ASP A 207 -24.34 -18.17 -0.60
N LYS A 208 -24.51 -17.32 -1.65
CA LYS A 208 -23.65 -17.37 -2.83
C LYS A 208 -22.24 -16.89 -2.50
N LYS A 209 -21.25 -17.58 -3.04
CA LYS A 209 -19.86 -17.13 -3.06
C LYS A 209 -19.72 -15.86 -3.90
N ILE A 210 -18.93 -14.90 -3.42
CA ILE A 210 -18.84 -13.56 -4.02
C ILE A 210 -17.48 -13.36 -4.70
N VAL A 211 -17.50 -13.22 -6.02
CA VAL A 211 -16.33 -12.81 -6.82
C VAL A 211 -16.35 -11.31 -7.00
N GLY A 212 -15.42 -10.61 -6.35
CA GLY A 212 -15.23 -9.18 -6.51
C GLY A 212 -14.34 -8.86 -7.71
N VAL A 213 -14.78 -7.96 -8.57
CA VAL A 213 -14.00 -7.45 -9.70
C VAL A 213 -13.74 -5.96 -9.48
N ASN A 214 -12.57 -5.61 -8.96
CA ASN A 214 -12.17 -4.21 -8.82
C ASN A 214 -11.61 -3.70 -10.14
N ILE A 215 -12.19 -2.63 -10.64
CA ILE A 215 -11.76 -2.02 -11.92
C ILE A 215 -10.86 -0.81 -11.73
N SER A 216 -10.71 -0.33 -10.50
CA SER A 216 -10.02 0.93 -10.21
C SER A 216 -8.51 0.80 -10.21
N ALA A 217 -7.87 1.76 -10.84
CA ALA A 217 -6.42 1.86 -10.91
C ALA A 217 -5.95 3.30 -10.66
N SER A 218 -4.76 3.45 -10.07
CA SER A 218 -4.18 4.77 -9.79
C SER A 218 -3.62 5.48 -11.02
N LEU A 219 -3.34 4.74 -12.10
CA LEU A 219 -2.78 5.22 -13.35
C LEU A 219 -3.56 4.62 -14.53
N LYS A 220 -3.74 5.42 -15.59
CA LYS A 220 -4.45 4.97 -16.80
C LYS A 220 -3.85 3.69 -17.42
N ILE A 221 -2.52 3.55 -17.41
CA ILE A 221 -1.82 2.35 -17.91
C ILE A 221 -2.14 1.07 -17.14
N LYS A 222 -2.70 1.19 -15.94
CA LYS A 222 -3.14 0.06 -15.10
C LYS A 222 -4.61 -0.31 -15.32
N PHE A 223 -5.38 0.47 -16.08
CA PHE A 223 -6.78 0.17 -16.38
C PHE A 223 -6.87 -0.85 -17.52
N TRP A 224 -7.56 -1.97 -17.28
CA TRP A 224 -7.63 -3.06 -18.26
C TRP A 224 -8.63 -2.82 -19.39
N GLY A 225 -9.68 -2.03 -19.13
CA GLY A 225 -10.73 -1.70 -20.09
C GLY A 225 -12.07 -2.33 -19.73
N ALA A 226 -13.14 -1.53 -19.89
CA ALA A 226 -14.50 -1.93 -19.50
C ALA A 226 -14.97 -3.18 -20.26
N GLU A 227 -14.73 -3.26 -21.56
CA GLU A 227 -15.11 -4.42 -22.38
C GLU A 227 -14.45 -5.72 -21.96
N LYS A 228 -13.16 -5.66 -21.61
CA LYS A 228 -12.41 -6.83 -21.16
C LYS A 228 -12.91 -7.35 -19.82
N PHE A 229 -13.18 -6.44 -18.87
CA PHE A 229 -13.81 -6.80 -17.60
C PHE A 229 -15.19 -7.43 -17.79
N ALA A 230 -16.04 -6.81 -18.61
CA ALA A 230 -17.37 -7.35 -18.90
C ALA A 230 -17.31 -8.74 -19.56
N SER A 231 -16.38 -8.94 -20.50
CA SER A 231 -16.18 -10.22 -21.17
C SER A 231 -15.69 -11.31 -20.20
N LEU A 232 -14.73 -10.98 -19.34
CA LEU A 232 -14.25 -11.91 -18.31
C LEU A 232 -15.40 -12.35 -17.38
N ILE A 233 -16.18 -11.38 -16.89
CA ILE A 233 -17.30 -11.69 -15.97
C ILE A 233 -18.33 -12.58 -16.67
N ARG A 234 -18.67 -12.34 -17.96
CA ARG A 234 -19.61 -13.21 -18.70
C ARG A 234 -19.12 -14.65 -18.78
N LEU A 235 -17.82 -14.84 -19.10
CA LEU A 235 -17.23 -16.18 -19.15
C LEU A 235 -17.29 -16.88 -17.80
N LEU A 236 -16.84 -16.22 -16.74
CA LEU A 236 -16.86 -16.79 -15.39
C LEU A 236 -18.30 -17.08 -14.90
N ARG A 237 -19.26 -16.22 -15.23
CA ARG A 237 -20.67 -16.47 -14.88
C ARG A 237 -21.28 -17.66 -15.60
N SER A 238 -20.83 -17.93 -16.83
CA SER A 238 -21.27 -19.11 -17.56
C SER A 238 -20.82 -20.40 -16.88
N ASP A 239 -19.60 -20.41 -16.33
CA ASP A 239 -19.03 -21.59 -15.69
C ASP A 239 -19.41 -21.73 -14.21
N PHE A 240 -19.67 -20.60 -13.53
CA PHE A 240 -20.04 -20.55 -12.12
C PHE A 240 -21.38 -19.83 -11.92
N PRO A 241 -22.53 -20.42 -12.34
CA PRO A 241 -23.84 -19.76 -12.29
C PRO A 241 -24.33 -19.50 -10.87
N ASP A 242 -23.85 -20.27 -9.90
CA ASP A 242 -24.18 -20.12 -8.48
C ASP A 242 -23.34 -19.06 -7.77
N ALA A 243 -22.28 -18.55 -8.39
CA ALA A 243 -21.49 -17.45 -7.83
C ALA A 243 -22.13 -16.08 -8.11
N ALA A 244 -21.92 -15.17 -7.18
CA ALA A 244 -22.27 -13.76 -7.34
C ALA A 244 -21.05 -12.97 -7.82
N PHE A 245 -21.28 -12.03 -8.76
CA PHE A 245 -20.23 -11.15 -9.28
C PHE A 245 -20.51 -9.71 -8.87
N LEU A 246 -19.56 -9.09 -8.18
CA LEU A 246 -19.68 -7.74 -7.65
C LEU A 246 -18.59 -6.84 -8.27
N VAL A 247 -19.01 -5.80 -9.00
CA VAL A 247 -18.10 -4.80 -9.60
C VAL A 247 -17.77 -3.74 -8.55
N LEU A 248 -16.49 -3.64 -8.19
CA LEU A 248 -15.95 -2.66 -7.25
C LEU A 248 -15.27 -1.52 -8.00
N TYR A 249 -15.50 -0.29 -7.57
CA TYR A 249 -14.96 0.87 -8.27
C TYR A 249 -14.73 2.08 -7.36
N ALA A 250 -13.77 2.92 -7.73
CA ALA A 250 -13.65 4.28 -7.20
C ALA A 250 -14.51 5.24 -8.03
N LYS A 251 -14.98 6.32 -7.45
CA LYS A 251 -15.88 7.32 -8.07
C LYS A 251 -15.47 7.75 -9.49
N ALA A 252 -14.16 7.85 -9.74
CA ALA A 252 -13.63 8.21 -11.05
C ALA A 252 -13.97 7.19 -12.16
N TYR A 253 -14.31 5.95 -11.80
CA TYR A 253 -14.63 4.84 -12.70
C TYR A 253 -16.12 4.48 -12.71
N ALA A 254 -16.99 5.33 -12.15
CA ALA A 254 -18.42 5.01 -12.01
C ALA A 254 -19.11 4.69 -13.36
N ARG A 255 -18.79 5.41 -14.44
CA ARG A 255 -19.34 5.16 -15.78
C ARG A 255 -18.88 3.82 -16.34
N ASP A 256 -17.59 3.51 -16.22
CA ASP A 256 -17.05 2.22 -16.66
C ASP A 256 -17.65 1.07 -15.86
N ALA A 257 -17.81 1.24 -14.55
CA ALA A 257 -18.42 0.25 -13.66
C ALA A 257 -19.87 -0.03 -14.04
N GLN A 258 -20.66 1.01 -14.33
CA GLN A 258 -22.03 0.88 -14.81
C GLN A 258 -22.09 0.11 -16.14
N THR A 259 -21.26 0.49 -17.11
CA THR A 259 -21.16 -0.22 -18.41
C THR A 259 -20.80 -1.70 -18.23
N ILE A 260 -19.85 -2.01 -17.32
CA ILE A 260 -19.45 -3.38 -17.04
C ILE A 260 -20.63 -4.16 -16.44
N ALA A 261 -21.30 -3.60 -15.45
CA ALA A 261 -22.44 -4.24 -14.79
C ALA A 261 -23.56 -4.56 -15.79
N GLU A 262 -23.95 -3.59 -16.61
CA GLU A 262 -25.00 -3.74 -17.66
C GLU A 262 -24.64 -4.83 -18.68
N ARG A 263 -23.40 -4.85 -19.18
CA ARG A 263 -22.96 -5.78 -20.21
C ARG A 263 -22.66 -7.18 -19.73
N SER A 264 -22.31 -7.33 -18.44
CA SER A 264 -21.95 -8.63 -17.87
C SER A 264 -23.07 -9.24 -17.03
N GLY A 265 -24.08 -8.45 -16.63
CA GLY A 265 -25.09 -8.83 -15.66
C GLY A 265 -24.53 -9.01 -14.23
N ALA A 266 -23.33 -8.51 -13.95
CA ALA A 266 -22.80 -8.44 -12.60
C ALA A 266 -23.51 -7.34 -11.80
N ARG A 267 -23.53 -7.48 -10.49
CA ARG A 267 -24.05 -6.42 -9.62
C ARG A 267 -22.99 -5.32 -9.44
N LEU A 268 -23.44 -4.09 -9.51
CA LEU A 268 -22.61 -2.93 -9.17
C LEU A 268 -22.56 -2.81 -7.64
N CYS A 269 -21.37 -2.64 -7.08
CA CYS A 269 -21.21 -2.32 -5.66
C CYS A 269 -21.79 -0.94 -5.37
N GLU A 270 -22.44 -0.77 -4.23
CA GLU A 270 -22.79 0.55 -3.74
C GLU A 270 -21.52 1.41 -3.58
N GLU A 271 -21.61 2.71 -3.88
CA GLU A 271 -20.46 3.61 -3.80
C GLU A 271 -19.88 3.64 -2.39
N THR A 272 -18.62 3.21 -2.25
CA THR A 272 -17.88 3.26 -0.99
C THR A 272 -17.43 4.70 -0.72
N GLN A 273 -17.77 5.24 0.44
CA GLN A 273 -17.44 6.62 0.80
C GLN A 273 -16.04 6.75 1.37
N THR A 274 -15.56 5.67 1.99
CA THR A 274 -14.25 5.62 2.65
C THR A 274 -13.42 4.43 2.19
N LEU A 275 -12.10 4.48 2.46
CA LEU A 275 -11.23 3.31 2.27
C LEU A 275 -11.66 2.15 3.18
N SER A 276 -12.21 2.45 4.36
CA SER A 276 -12.69 1.42 5.30
C SER A 276 -13.91 0.67 4.76
N ASP A 277 -14.84 1.36 4.09
CA ASP A 277 -15.99 0.72 3.45
C ASP A 277 -15.52 -0.21 2.32
N PHE A 278 -14.63 0.28 1.47
CA PHE A 278 -14.03 -0.53 0.41
C PHE A 278 -13.30 -1.76 0.98
N ALA A 279 -12.49 -1.56 2.01
CA ALA A 279 -11.76 -2.64 2.67
C ALA A 279 -12.70 -3.67 3.31
N ALA A 280 -13.79 -3.21 3.93
CA ALA A 280 -14.79 -4.09 4.52
C ALA A 280 -15.50 -4.93 3.44
N VAL A 281 -15.83 -4.35 2.28
CA VAL A 281 -16.38 -5.12 1.15
C VAL A 281 -15.36 -6.15 0.66
N VAL A 282 -14.09 -5.76 0.48
CA VAL A 282 -13.02 -6.69 0.09
C VAL A 282 -12.92 -7.87 1.07
N SER A 283 -13.05 -7.63 2.37
CA SER A 283 -12.98 -8.70 3.40
C SER A 283 -14.10 -9.74 3.32
N LYS A 284 -15.18 -9.47 2.58
CA LYS A 284 -16.33 -10.37 2.39
C LYS A 284 -16.29 -11.14 1.08
N LEU A 285 -15.25 -10.97 0.28
CA LEU A 285 -15.10 -11.66 -1.01
C LEU A 285 -14.48 -13.05 -0.83
N ASP A 286 -14.90 -14.00 -1.64
CA ASP A 286 -14.28 -15.31 -1.77
C ASP A 286 -13.15 -15.31 -2.79
N LEU A 287 -13.19 -14.39 -3.77
CA LEU A 287 -12.14 -14.16 -4.76
C LEU A 287 -12.13 -12.69 -5.18
N LEU A 288 -10.96 -12.10 -5.32
CA LEU A 288 -10.78 -10.77 -5.88
C LEU A 288 -10.01 -10.80 -7.20
N ILE A 289 -10.53 -10.16 -8.23
CA ILE A 289 -9.82 -9.88 -9.50
C ILE A 289 -9.57 -8.37 -9.56
N THR A 290 -8.33 -7.93 -9.72
CA THR A 290 -7.99 -6.51 -9.57
C THR A 290 -6.75 -6.11 -10.37
N PRO A 291 -6.68 -4.90 -10.94
CA PRO A 291 -5.41 -4.31 -11.31
C PRO A 291 -4.51 -4.12 -10.07
N ASP A 292 -3.20 -4.02 -10.30
CA ASP A 292 -2.24 -3.68 -9.25
C ASP A 292 -2.59 -2.33 -8.59
N SER A 293 -3.19 -2.40 -7.40
CA SER A 293 -3.75 -1.28 -6.63
C SER A 293 -3.71 -1.57 -5.13
N ALA A 294 -4.22 -0.66 -4.31
CA ALA A 294 -4.35 -0.87 -2.86
C ALA A 294 -5.21 -2.10 -2.49
N ALA A 295 -6.13 -2.51 -3.38
CA ALA A 295 -6.97 -3.69 -3.19
C ALA A 295 -6.16 -4.99 -3.00
N VAL A 296 -5.02 -5.11 -3.67
CA VAL A 296 -4.09 -6.23 -3.53
C VAL A 296 -3.60 -6.40 -2.09
N HIS A 297 -3.24 -5.29 -1.44
CA HIS A 297 -2.74 -5.31 -0.07
C HIS A 297 -3.85 -5.46 0.98
N LEU A 298 -5.07 -5.05 0.66
CA LEU A 298 -6.26 -5.34 1.47
C LEU A 298 -6.63 -6.82 1.38
N ALA A 299 -6.59 -7.41 0.18
CA ALA A 299 -6.77 -8.85 0.00
C ALA A 299 -5.76 -9.66 0.83
N ASP A 300 -4.49 -9.23 0.83
CA ASP A 300 -3.42 -9.83 1.64
C ASP A 300 -3.70 -9.71 3.15
N ALA A 301 -4.20 -8.54 3.60
CA ALA A 301 -4.57 -8.30 5.00
C ALA A 301 -5.70 -9.24 5.47
N PHE A 302 -6.71 -9.45 4.63
CA PHE A 302 -7.90 -10.24 4.96
C PHE A 302 -7.84 -11.69 4.51
N ASN A 303 -6.72 -12.12 3.92
CA ASN A 303 -6.55 -13.48 3.37
C ASN A 303 -7.53 -13.82 2.24
N VAL A 304 -7.92 -12.83 1.44
CA VAL A 304 -8.79 -13.02 0.29
C VAL A 304 -7.95 -13.44 -0.92
N PRO A 305 -8.23 -14.61 -1.52
CA PRO A 305 -7.53 -15.02 -2.74
C PRO A 305 -7.66 -13.97 -3.85
N CYS A 306 -6.58 -13.71 -4.61
CA CYS A 306 -6.67 -12.68 -5.63
C CYS A 306 -5.87 -12.95 -6.91
N VAL A 307 -6.48 -12.54 -8.03
CA VAL A 307 -5.84 -12.47 -9.35
C VAL A 307 -5.50 -11.02 -9.65
N VAL A 308 -4.21 -10.73 -9.86
CA VAL A 308 -3.68 -9.38 -10.02
C VAL A 308 -3.26 -9.13 -11.47
N LEU A 309 -3.79 -8.07 -12.10
CA LEU A 309 -3.36 -7.61 -13.41
C LEU A 309 -2.30 -6.52 -13.25
N THR A 310 -1.10 -6.75 -13.73
CA THR A 310 0.00 -5.80 -13.53
C THR A 310 0.62 -5.30 -14.84
N HIS A 311 0.97 -4.02 -14.83
CA HIS A 311 1.61 -3.35 -15.96
C HIS A 311 3.12 -3.63 -16.04
N ASN A 312 3.69 -4.37 -15.08
CA ASN A 312 5.13 -4.57 -14.97
C ASN A 312 5.59 -5.74 -15.86
N PRO A 313 6.26 -5.49 -16.99
CA PRO A 313 6.64 -6.55 -17.92
C PRO A 313 7.76 -7.45 -17.39
N ASP A 314 8.58 -6.95 -16.47
CA ASP A 314 9.76 -7.67 -15.96
C ASP A 314 9.43 -8.73 -14.92
N GLY A 315 8.14 -8.99 -14.67
CA GLY A 315 7.72 -9.98 -13.70
C GLY A 315 8.08 -9.62 -12.26
N ALA A 316 8.38 -8.34 -11.97
CA ALA A 316 8.77 -7.91 -10.63
C ALA A 316 7.65 -8.19 -9.63
N THR A 317 7.88 -9.18 -8.77
CA THR A 317 6.91 -9.69 -7.80
C THR A 317 6.97 -9.00 -6.44
N ALA A 318 7.85 -7.99 -6.31
CA ALA A 318 8.13 -7.35 -5.01
C ALA A 318 6.87 -6.84 -4.28
N TRP A 319 5.87 -6.36 -5.02
CA TRP A 319 4.64 -5.77 -4.48
C TRP A 319 3.46 -6.74 -4.34
N TYR A 320 3.65 -8.03 -4.65
CA TYR A 320 2.56 -8.99 -4.58
C TYR A 320 2.25 -9.40 -3.15
N PRO A 321 1.02 -9.92 -2.92
CA PRO A 321 0.62 -10.48 -1.64
C PRO A 321 1.60 -11.54 -1.14
N SER A 322 1.74 -11.62 0.17
CA SER A 322 2.63 -12.59 0.83
C SER A 322 1.86 -13.61 1.67
N PHE A 323 0.59 -13.33 1.99
CA PHE A 323 -0.20 -14.11 2.93
C PHE A 323 -1.47 -14.70 2.34
N CYS A 324 -2.05 -14.10 1.30
CA CYS A 324 -3.17 -14.70 0.60
C CYS A 324 -2.72 -15.49 -0.63
N HIS A 325 -3.52 -16.46 -1.05
CA HIS A 325 -3.32 -17.16 -2.31
C HIS A 325 -3.48 -16.17 -3.47
N SER A 326 -2.45 -15.99 -4.29
CA SER A 326 -2.46 -14.96 -5.33
C SER A 326 -1.69 -15.38 -6.59
N CYS A 327 -2.17 -14.90 -7.72
CA CYS A 327 -1.46 -15.01 -8.99
C CYS A 327 -1.46 -13.65 -9.70
N ALA A 328 -0.34 -13.29 -10.30
CA ALA A 328 -0.24 -12.08 -11.10
C ALA A 328 -0.06 -12.40 -12.57
N ILE A 329 -0.77 -11.64 -13.39
CA ILE A 329 -0.70 -11.69 -14.85
C ILE A 329 -0.04 -10.41 -15.33
N HIS A 330 1.05 -10.56 -16.04
CA HIS A 330 1.94 -9.48 -16.44
C HIS A 330 1.64 -8.99 -17.86
N SER A 331 1.49 -7.69 -17.99
CA SER A 331 1.49 -7.06 -19.31
C SER A 331 2.87 -7.21 -19.97
N LYS A 332 2.88 -7.60 -21.22
CA LYS A 332 4.11 -7.68 -22.03
C LYS A 332 4.55 -6.32 -22.59
N THR A 333 3.64 -5.34 -22.62
CA THR A 333 3.87 -4.02 -23.25
C THR A 333 4.06 -2.90 -22.23
N GLY A 334 3.85 -3.18 -20.92
CA GLY A 334 3.83 -2.16 -19.88
C GLY A 334 2.46 -1.49 -19.68
N GLU A 335 1.42 -1.94 -20.42
CA GLU A 335 0.03 -1.48 -20.26
C GLU A 335 -0.88 -2.67 -19.93
N VAL A 336 -1.65 -2.60 -18.86
CA VAL A 336 -2.58 -3.67 -18.46
C VAL A 336 -3.61 -3.96 -19.53
N SER A 337 -3.98 -2.94 -20.32
CA SER A 337 -4.89 -3.08 -21.47
C SER A 337 -4.42 -4.07 -22.53
N SER A 338 -3.13 -4.41 -22.60
CA SER A 338 -2.60 -5.40 -23.54
C SER A 338 -2.80 -6.86 -23.12
N ILE A 339 -3.17 -7.12 -21.86
CA ILE A 339 -3.43 -8.49 -21.38
C ILE A 339 -4.72 -9.01 -22.04
N GLU A 340 -4.66 -10.21 -22.59
CA GLU A 340 -5.79 -10.81 -23.27
C GLU A 340 -6.81 -11.41 -22.29
N VAL A 341 -8.10 -11.34 -22.64
CA VAL A 341 -9.18 -11.87 -21.80
C VAL A 341 -9.01 -13.37 -21.54
N ALA A 342 -8.62 -14.14 -22.56
CA ALA A 342 -8.40 -15.58 -22.45
C ALA A 342 -7.27 -15.94 -21.45
N GLU A 343 -6.25 -15.09 -21.32
CA GLU A 343 -5.17 -15.29 -20.36
C GLU A 343 -5.67 -15.09 -18.92
N VAL A 344 -6.40 -14.00 -18.71
CA VAL A 344 -6.99 -13.70 -17.38
C VAL A 344 -8.03 -14.73 -16.99
N TYR A 345 -8.88 -15.13 -17.95
CA TYR A 345 -9.92 -16.13 -17.71
C TYR A 345 -9.34 -17.48 -17.24
N ARG A 346 -8.32 -18.02 -17.90
CA ARG A 346 -7.68 -19.30 -17.50
C ARG A 346 -7.18 -19.27 -16.05
N VAL A 347 -6.60 -18.15 -15.62
CA VAL A 347 -6.10 -18.01 -14.25
C VAL A 347 -7.27 -17.82 -13.28
N ALA A 348 -8.22 -16.94 -13.61
CA ALA A 348 -9.37 -16.64 -12.77
C ALA A 348 -10.30 -17.84 -12.62
N GLU A 349 -10.51 -18.63 -13.67
CA GLU A 349 -11.30 -19.85 -13.67
C GLU A 349 -10.70 -20.90 -12.71
N ARG A 350 -9.39 -21.12 -12.76
CA ARG A 350 -8.70 -22.03 -11.84
C ARG A 350 -8.88 -21.57 -10.38
N PHE A 351 -8.69 -20.28 -10.10
CA PHE A 351 -8.89 -19.71 -8.76
C PHE A 351 -10.35 -19.84 -8.31
N ALA A 352 -11.29 -19.60 -9.23
CA ALA A 352 -12.71 -19.74 -8.95
C ALA A 352 -13.08 -21.18 -8.57
N ARG A 353 -12.60 -22.20 -9.31
CA ARG A 353 -12.80 -23.61 -8.93
C ARG A 353 -12.27 -23.93 -7.55
N GLU A 354 -11.05 -23.48 -7.23
CA GLU A 354 -10.44 -23.73 -5.93
C GLU A 354 -11.17 -23.07 -4.76
N GLN A 355 -11.90 -21.96 -4.98
CA GLN A 355 -12.53 -21.16 -3.92
C GLN A 355 -14.06 -21.31 -3.87
N LEU A 356 -14.71 -21.55 -5.01
CA LEU A 356 -16.17 -21.53 -5.12
C LEU A 356 -16.79 -22.95 -5.07
N GLU A 357 -16.02 -23.99 -5.39
CA GLU A 357 -16.47 -25.39 -5.38
C GLU A 357 -16.16 -26.08 -4.03
N LYS A 358 -15.65 -25.36 -3.04
CA LYS A 358 -15.47 -25.80 -1.65
C LYS A 358 -16.68 -25.42 -0.82
#